data_4a18a1e5a5b6c82f1ad8828d3a2c5842
#
_entry.id   4a18a1e5a5b6c82f1ad8828d3a2c5842
#
_cell.length_a   1.000
_cell.length_b   1.000
_cell.length_c   1.000
_cell.angle_alpha   90.00
_cell.angle_beta   90.00
_cell.angle_gamma   90.00
#
_symmetry.space_group_name_H-M   'P 1'
#
loop_
_entity.id
_entity.type
_entity.pdbx_description
1 polymer ?
#
loop_
_entity_poly.entity_id
_entity_poly.type
_entity_poly.pdbx_seq_one_letter_code
_entity_poly.pdbx_strand_id
1 'polypeptide(L)'
;MHNSLLTAAGIRPTPNRILVTRELLAAESPLSLTELETRIDTLDKSSVFRVLTLLLDHGVVHGIEDGRGVTRYEICRGDHHGHKTDEKK
;
A
#
# COMPACT_ATOMS: atom_id res chain seq x y z
N MET A 1 8.54 12.50 -5.37
CA MET A 1 7.18 12.36 -4.98
C MET A 1 6.87 11.07 -4.34
N HIS A 2 6.84 9.97 -5.10
CA HIS A 2 6.58 8.67 -4.50
C HIS A 2 7.68 8.28 -3.53
N ASN A 3 8.90 8.71 -3.82
CA ASN A 3 10.03 8.47 -2.93
C ASN A 3 9.85 9.12 -1.58
N SER A 4 9.25 10.31 -1.57
CA SER A 4 9.04 11.03 -0.32
C SER A 4 8.12 10.27 0.63
N LEU A 5 7.09 9.65 0.09
CA LEU A 5 6.17 8.88 0.91
C LEU A 5 6.88 7.71 1.59
N LEU A 6 7.70 7.00 0.82
CA LEU A 6 8.44 5.85 1.36
C LEU A 6 9.50 6.30 2.37
N THR A 7 10.24 7.32 2.01
CA THR A 7 11.30 7.83 2.88
C THR A 7 10.74 8.33 4.19
N ALA A 8 9.62 9.03 4.14
CA ALA A 8 8.97 9.54 5.35
C ALA A 8 8.52 8.42 6.27
N ALA A 9 8.22 7.27 5.71
CA ALA A 9 7.79 6.11 6.47
C ALA A 9 8.96 5.24 6.95
N GLY A 10 10.19 5.63 6.61
CA GLY A 10 11.36 4.85 6.99
C GLY A 10 11.65 3.69 6.06
N ILE A 11 11.14 3.76 4.84
CA ILE A 11 11.29 2.68 3.86
C ILE A 11 12.21 3.14 2.75
N ARG A 12 13.21 2.32 2.43
CA ARG A 12 14.09 2.62 1.32
C ARG A 12 13.31 2.53 0.01
N PRO A 13 13.38 3.55 -0.85
CA PRO A 13 12.63 3.54 -2.11
C PRO A 13 13.35 2.74 -3.21
N THR A 14 13.17 1.44 -3.17
CA THR A 14 13.67 0.57 -4.24
C THR A 14 12.69 0.60 -5.42
N PRO A 15 13.14 0.19 -6.63
CA PRO A 15 12.24 0.20 -7.79
C PRO A 15 10.93 -0.54 -7.57
N ASN A 16 10.97 -1.72 -6.96
CA ASN A 16 9.75 -2.49 -6.73
C ASN A 16 8.79 -1.75 -5.80
N ARG A 17 9.35 -1.15 -4.76
CA ARG A 17 8.54 -0.42 -3.78
C ARG A 17 7.92 0.82 -4.38
N ILE A 18 8.67 1.50 -5.24
CA ILE A 18 8.17 2.68 -5.94
C ILE A 18 7.04 2.29 -6.88
N LEU A 19 7.19 1.19 -7.61
CA LEU A 19 6.17 0.74 -8.56
C LEU A 19 4.84 0.44 -7.86
N VAL A 20 4.88 -0.30 -6.77
CA VAL A 20 3.67 -0.65 -6.05
C VAL A 20 3.01 0.59 -5.46
N THR A 21 3.82 1.45 -4.83
CA THR A 21 3.29 2.68 -4.23
C THR A 21 2.65 3.57 -5.28
N ARG A 22 3.28 3.68 -6.44
CA ARG A 22 2.78 4.52 -7.52
C ARG A 22 1.44 4.03 -8.05
N GLU A 23 1.29 2.71 -8.21
CA GLU A 23 0.03 2.16 -8.66
C GLU A 23 -1.09 2.42 -7.66
N LEU A 24 -0.78 2.27 -6.37
CA LEU A 24 -1.78 2.53 -5.35
C LEU A 24 -2.18 4.00 -5.30
N LEU A 25 -1.22 4.90 -5.49
CA LEU A 25 -1.51 6.33 -5.50
C LEU A 25 -2.35 6.73 -6.71
N ALA A 26 -2.11 6.09 -7.86
CA ALA A 26 -2.82 6.42 -9.09
C ALA A 26 -4.22 5.83 -9.12
N ALA A 27 -4.48 4.81 -8.32
CA ALA A 27 -5.77 4.14 -8.35
C ALA A 27 -6.84 4.99 -7.69
N GLU A 28 -8.04 4.94 -8.24
CA GLU A 28 -9.17 5.68 -7.70
C GLU A 28 -9.86 4.92 -6.58
N SER A 29 -9.57 3.65 -6.45
CA SER A 29 -10.15 2.82 -5.40
C SER A 29 -9.10 1.83 -4.94
N PRO A 30 -9.31 1.19 -3.78
CA PRO A 30 -8.34 0.20 -3.28
C PRO A 30 -8.12 -0.94 -4.26
N LEU A 31 -6.91 -1.44 -4.30
CA LEU A 31 -6.53 -2.51 -5.22
C LEU A 31 -6.18 -3.77 -4.46
N SER A 32 -6.65 -4.92 -4.99
CA SER A 32 -6.27 -6.21 -4.44
C SER A 32 -4.88 -6.60 -4.93
N LEU A 33 -4.31 -7.63 -4.30
CA LEU A 33 -3.02 -8.18 -4.71
C LEU A 33 -3.04 -8.58 -6.18
N THR A 34 -4.09 -9.26 -6.60
CA THR A 34 -4.23 -9.70 -7.99
C THR A 34 -4.30 -8.53 -8.95
N GLU A 35 -5.02 -7.49 -8.56
CA GLU A 35 -5.13 -6.30 -9.41
C GLU A 35 -3.78 -5.60 -9.55
N LEU A 36 -3.03 -5.52 -8.45
CA LEU A 36 -1.70 -4.93 -8.51
C LEU A 36 -0.76 -5.75 -9.39
N GLU A 37 -0.82 -7.06 -9.26
CA GLU A 37 0.00 -7.93 -10.10
C GLU A 37 -0.30 -7.72 -11.57
N THR A 38 -1.57 -7.56 -11.91
CA THR A 38 -1.99 -7.32 -13.28
C THR A 38 -1.47 -5.99 -13.80
N ARG A 39 -1.47 -4.96 -12.95
CA ARG A 39 -1.03 -3.63 -13.36
C ARG A 39 0.48 -3.50 -13.47
N ILE A 40 1.21 -4.30 -12.70
CA ILE A 40 2.67 -4.21 -12.66
C ILE A 40 3.25 -5.47 -13.32
N ASP A 41 3.45 -5.40 -14.63
CA ASP A 41 3.92 -6.54 -15.41
C ASP A 41 5.24 -7.11 -14.94
N THR A 42 6.09 -6.26 -14.39
CA THR A 42 7.46 -6.64 -14.09
C THR A 42 7.62 -7.33 -12.74
N LEU A 43 6.55 -7.42 -11.97
CA LEU A 43 6.62 -8.06 -10.65
C LEU A 43 5.66 -9.23 -10.59
N ASP A 44 6.11 -10.32 -9.96
CA ASP A 44 5.22 -11.43 -9.71
C ASP A 44 4.43 -11.18 -8.43
N LYS A 45 3.48 -12.06 -8.16
CA LYS A 45 2.59 -11.90 -7.03
C LYS A 45 3.37 -11.89 -5.70
N SER A 46 4.38 -12.75 -5.60
CA SER A 46 5.17 -12.81 -4.37
C SER A 46 5.91 -11.51 -4.10
N SER A 47 6.46 -10.91 -5.14
CA SER A 47 7.18 -9.65 -5.00
C SER A 47 6.23 -8.53 -4.58
N VAL A 48 5.05 -8.48 -5.20
CA VAL A 48 4.05 -7.48 -4.84
C VAL A 48 3.62 -7.67 -3.39
N PHE A 49 3.38 -8.92 -3.00
CA PHE A 49 2.94 -9.21 -1.64
C PHE A 49 3.97 -8.79 -0.61
N ARG A 50 5.25 -9.03 -0.89
CA ARG A 50 6.31 -8.62 0.04
C ARG A 50 6.32 -7.11 0.23
N VAL A 51 6.15 -6.37 -0.86
CA VAL A 51 6.11 -4.91 -0.77
C VAL A 51 4.89 -4.46 0.02
N LEU A 52 3.73 -5.06 -0.26
CA LEU A 52 2.51 -4.71 0.47
C LEU A 52 2.66 -4.96 1.96
N THR A 53 3.27 -6.09 2.34
CA THR A 53 3.49 -6.40 3.74
C THR A 53 4.34 -5.33 4.41
N LEU A 54 5.40 -4.90 3.72
CA LEU A 54 6.27 -3.86 4.24
C LEU A 54 5.51 -2.53 4.41
N LEU A 55 4.71 -2.18 3.40
CA LEU A 55 3.94 -0.94 3.46
C LEU A 55 2.90 -0.98 4.58
N LEU A 56 2.30 -2.14 4.80
CA LEU A 56 1.37 -2.32 5.92
C LEU A 56 2.08 -2.14 7.25
N ASP A 57 3.23 -2.77 7.40
CA ASP A 57 3.99 -2.72 8.65
C ASP A 57 4.40 -1.30 9.00
N HIS A 58 4.65 -0.47 8.00
CA HIS A 58 5.09 0.91 8.22
C HIS A 58 3.96 1.91 8.17
N GLY A 59 2.72 1.44 8.05
CA GLY A 59 1.57 2.32 8.07
C GLY A 59 1.36 3.15 6.82
N VAL A 60 2.01 2.78 5.72
CA VAL A 60 1.85 3.50 4.45
C VAL A 60 0.53 3.15 3.79
N VAL A 61 0.11 1.89 3.91
CA VAL A 61 -1.16 1.44 3.37
C VAL A 61 -1.97 0.74 4.45
N HIS A 62 -3.26 0.59 4.20
CA HIS A 62 -4.11 -0.24 5.04
C HIS A 62 -4.94 -1.16 4.16
N GLY A 63 -5.39 -2.26 4.73
CA GLY A 63 -6.18 -3.26 4.01
C GLY A 63 -7.64 -3.14 4.36
N ILE A 64 -8.48 -3.34 3.37
CA ILE A 64 -9.93 -3.29 3.52
C ILE A 64 -10.49 -4.59 2.95
N GLU A 65 -11.28 -5.30 3.74
CA GLU A 65 -11.95 -6.49 3.24
C GLU A 65 -13.22 -6.09 2.52
N ASP A 66 -13.48 -6.72 1.38
CA ASP A 66 -14.61 -6.33 0.56
C ASP A 66 -15.86 -7.17 0.81
N GLY A 67 -15.87 -7.97 1.84
CA GLY A 67 -17.02 -8.81 2.16
C GLY A 67 -17.02 -10.16 1.46
N ARG A 68 -16.09 -10.37 0.55
CA ARG A 68 -15.94 -11.66 -0.15
C ARG A 68 -14.67 -12.38 0.26
N GLY A 69 -14.00 -11.87 1.27
CA GLY A 69 -12.73 -12.44 1.69
C GLY A 69 -11.54 -11.92 0.91
N VAL A 70 -11.73 -10.93 0.06
CA VAL A 70 -10.64 -10.31 -0.69
C VAL A 70 -10.20 -9.05 0.04
N THR A 71 -8.91 -8.95 0.30
CA THR A 71 -8.34 -7.75 0.91
C THR A 71 -7.90 -6.80 -0.21
N ARG A 72 -8.29 -5.54 -0.07
CA ARG A 72 -7.86 -4.49 -0.98
C ARG A 72 -7.04 -3.49 -0.20
N TYR A 73 -6.09 -2.87 -0.86
CA TYR A 73 -5.11 -2.00 -0.21
C TYR A 73 -5.22 -0.59 -0.76
N GLU A 74 -5.05 0.39 0.12
CA GLU A 74 -5.00 1.77 -0.34
C GLU A 74 -4.03 2.54 0.55
N ILE A 75 -3.52 3.64 0.00
CA ILE A 75 -2.57 4.49 0.71
C ILE A 75 -3.30 5.19 1.85
N CYS A 76 -2.70 5.18 3.03
CA CYS A 76 -3.20 5.96 4.14
C CYS A 76 -3.01 7.44 3.84
N ARG A 77 -4.08 8.21 3.96
CA ARG A 77 -4.01 9.63 3.60
C ARG A 77 -3.85 10.44 4.86
N GLY A 78 -2.80 10.23 5.47
CA GLY A 78 -2.32 11.14 6.45
C GLY A 78 -3.20 11.61 7.55
N ASP A 79 -4.32 11.97 7.34
CA ASP A 79 -5.04 12.61 8.37
C ASP A 79 -5.92 11.73 9.14
N HIS A 80 -5.76 10.65 9.14
CA HIS A 80 -6.52 9.89 10.02
C HIS A 80 -5.69 9.21 10.99
N HIS A 81 -5.70 9.33 11.14
CA HIS A 81 -5.12 8.85 11.82
C HIS A 81 -5.15 8.86 12.79
N GLY A 82 -5.50 8.89 12.79
CA GLY A 82 -5.54 9.16 13.41
C GLY A 82 -5.94 8.64 14.15
N HIS A 83 -6.12 8.58 14.09
CA HIS A 83 -6.41 8.27 14.58
C HIS A 83 -6.48 7.74 15.30
N LYS A 84 -6.59 7.38 15.34
CA LYS A 84 -6.63 6.95 15.73
C LYS A 84 -6.57 6.57 16.51
N THR A 85 -6.56 6.65 16.62
CA THR A 85 -6.45 6.43 17.14
C THR A 85 -6.56 6.18 17.90
N ASP A 86 -6.72 6.19 17.94
CA ASP A 86 -6.77 6.12 18.43
C ASP A 86 -6.98 5.88 19.22
N GLU A 87 -7.09 5.77 19.27
CA GLU A 87 -7.25 5.71 19.70
C GLU A 87 -7.45 5.49 20.46
N LYS A 88 -7.56 5.29 20.72
CA LYS A 88 -7.76 5.21 21.17
C LYS A 88 -7.84 5.19 21.82
N LYS A 89 -7.85 5.15 22.11
CA LYS A 89 -7.92 5.30 22.40
C LYS A 89 -8.09 5.24 22.71
#